data_b6d606de8bfec55397c3e09dcb59a779
#
_entry.id   b6d606de8bfec55397c3e09dcb59a779
#
_cell.length_a   1.000
_cell.length_b   1.000
_cell.length_c   1.000
_cell.angle_alpha   90.00
_cell.angle_beta   90.00
_cell.angle_gamma   90.00
#
_symmetry.space_group_name_H-M   'P 1'
#
loop_
_entity.id
_entity.type
_entity.pdbx_description
1 polymer ?
#
loop_
_entity_poly.entity_id
_entity_poly.type
_entity_poly.pdbx_seq_one_letter_code
_entity_poly.pdbx_strand_id
1 'polypeptide(L)'
;MIYTSDLEFINVKLHLSIVVSLLGIVMITLAGLIRTFLTTRALFNILPMKLSRKRMPITFRNGLTYQLTWPEFRILRDNYSLMQKYAIKQVGDNLFKIQDGELKLVGSLYALLVVEAMENGMYYCDCDGKVVLDVGGYQGESAVFFSKMGAKKVIIYEPVISHHRFIKQNIALNRVNAEIHCEGIGDKNGTQMVSYEEPDLAFGLLSKGRNIMEIKIRDVAEVIEKSGANVVKIDCEGAEKSLINVSSEILRKIEFYIIEVHTPEIRRALIEKFRASNFSLEKEMEFNVSLSVMFFKRNFAAESAEEPLEMGLMPELALIEH
;
A
#
# COMPACT_ATOMS: atom_id res chain seq x y z
N MET A 1 55.33 -0.64 2.66
CA MET A 1 55.09 -0.42 4.11
C MET A 1 53.65 0.08 4.23
N ILE A 2 52.70 -0.83 4.39
CA ILE A 2 51.26 -0.47 4.56
C ILE A 2 51.11 -0.22 6.06
N TYR A 3 50.63 0.95 6.39
CA TYR A 3 50.55 1.46 7.77
C TYR A 3 49.62 0.57 8.61
N THR A 4 50.17 0.07 9.72
CA THR A 4 49.47 -0.72 10.75
C THR A 4 48.29 0.01 11.39
N SER A 5 48.28 1.37 11.32
CA SER A 5 47.23 2.25 11.81
C SER A 5 45.88 2.08 11.09
N ASP A 6 45.89 1.78 9.78
CA ASP A 6 44.67 1.65 8.99
C ASP A 6 43.92 0.36 9.28
N LEU A 7 44.64 -0.72 9.60
CA LEU A 7 44.07 -2.03 10.00
C LEU A 7 43.42 -1.97 11.39
N GLU A 8 44.01 -1.23 12.33
CA GLU A 8 43.39 -1.03 13.65
C GLU A 8 42.13 -0.17 13.57
N PHE A 9 42.12 0.87 12.71
CA PHE A 9 40.93 1.73 12.53
C PHE A 9 39.78 1.02 11.86
N ILE A 10 40.07 0.12 10.90
CA ILE A 10 39.07 -0.73 10.24
C ILE A 10 38.50 -1.75 11.22
N ASN A 11 39.35 -2.39 12.04
CA ASN A 11 38.90 -3.34 13.07
C ASN A 11 38.02 -2.69 14.13
N VAL A 12 38.36 -1.50 14.62
CA VAL A 12 37.56 -0.75 15.60
C VAL A 12 36.20 -0.36 15.02
N LYS A 13 36.15 0.12 13.75
CA LYS A 13 34.88 0.41 13.08
C LYS A 13 34.01 -0.81 12.87
N LEU A 14 34.62 -1.96 12.49
CA LEU A 14 33.89 -3.22 12.31
C LEU A 14 33.32 -3.74 13.64
N HIS A 15 34.13 -3.71 14.71
CA HIS A 15 33.66 -4.08 16.05
C HIS A 15 32.56 -3.15 16.57
N LEU A 16 32.66 -1.85 16.35
CA LEU A 16 31.63 -0.88 16.76
C LEU A 16 30.32 -1.12 15.98
N SER A 17 30.39 -1.40 14.69
CA SER A 17 29.23 -1.73 13.85
C SER A 17 28.55 -3.02 14.30
N ILE A 18 29.32 -4.05 14.65
CA ILE A 18 28.78 -5.32 15.15
C ILE A 18 28.14 -5.12 16.53
N VAL A 19 28.75 -4.37 17.43
CA VAL A 19 28.21 -4.06 18.77
C VAL A 19 26.92 -3.24 18.65
N VAL A 20 26.86 -2.24 17.79
CA VAL A 20 25.64 -1.44 17.53
C VAL A 20 24.53 -2.32 16.94
N SER A 21 24.87 -3.22 16.00
CA SER A 21 23.90 -4.16 15.43
C SER A 21 23.39 -5.17 16.46
N LEU A 22 24.26 -5.71 17.31
CA LEU A 22 23.89 -6.62 18.40
C LEU A 22 23.03 -5.92 19.46
N LEU A 23 23.38 -4.70 19.86
CA LEU A 23 22.57 -3.89 20.77
C LEU A 23 21.19 -3.58 20.16
N GLY A 24 21.12 -3.26 18.87
CA GLY A 24 19.86 -3.08 18.17
C GLY A 24 18.99 -4.34 18.18
N ILE A 25 19.57 -5.51 17.91
CA ILE A 25 18.86 -6.81 17.96
C ILE A 25 18.37 -7.10 19.38
N VAL A 26 19.20 -6.87 20.40
CA VAL A 26 18.83 -7.07 21.82
C VAL A 26 17.70 -6.15 22.21
N MET A 27 17.74 -4.88 21.83
CA MET A 27 16.69 -3.90 22.13
C MET A 27 15.36 -4.24 21.44
N ILE A 28 15.39 -4.65 20.16
CA ILE A 28 14.20 -5.11 19.43
C ILE A 28 13.60 -6.35 20.08
N THR A 29 14.44 -7.30 20.50
CA THR A 29 14.00 -8.53 21.19
C THR A 29 13.40 -8.20 22.56
N LEU A 30 13.99 -7.29 23.31
CA LEU A 30 13.49 -6.85 24.61
C LEU A 30 12.16 -6.10 24.47
N ALA A 31 12.03 -5.20 23.50
CA ALA A 31 10.77 -4.52 23.23
C ALA A 31 9.67 -5.52 22.84
N GLY A 32 9.99 -6.53 22.03
CA GLY A 32 9.07 -7.62 21.68
C GLY A 32 8.65 -8.44 22.91
N LEU A 33 9.55 -8.73 23.83
CA LEU A 33 9.24 -9.42 25.07
C LEU A 33 8.34 -8.57 26.00
N ILE A 34 8.65 -7.29 26.15
CA ILE A 34 7.84 -6.36 26.94
C ILE A 34 6.43 -6.26 26.36
N ARG A 35 6.29 -6.05 25.03
CA ARG A 35 4.97 -6.05 24.38
C ARG A 35 4.22 -7.35 24.60
N THR A 36 4.89 -8.48 24.45
CA THR A 36 4.31 -9.80 24.73
C THR A 36 3.78 -9.91 26.15
N PHE A 37 4.57 -9.50 27.15
CA PHE A 37 4.16 -9.49 28.55
C PHE A 37 2.98 -8.55 28.81
N LEU A 38 2.97 -7.39 28.17
CA LEU A 38 1.88 -6.40 28.30
C LEU A 38 0.58 -6.84 27.64
N THR A 39 0.61 -7.66 26.60
CA THR A 39 -0.55 -7.99 25.77
C THR A 39 -1.11 -9.39 26.03
N THR A 40 -0.34 -10.34 26.57
CA THR A 40 -0.77 -11.74 26.71
C THR A 40 -0.69 -12.27 28.13
N ARG A 41 -1.49 -13.33 28.40
CA ARG A 41 -1.44 -14.11 29.64
C ARG A 41 -0.67 -15.44 29.47
N ALA A 42 -0.31 -15.79 28.24
CA ALA A 42 0.19 -17.13 27.89
C ALA A 42 1.66 -17.12 27.47
N LEU A 43 2.55 -16.63 28.32
CA LEU A 43 4.01 -16.58 28.02
C LEU A 43 4.62 -17.95 27.71
N PHE A 44 4.13 -19.02 28.36
CA PHE A 44 4.67 -20.37 28.19
C PHE A 44 4.41 -20.99 26.79
N ASN A 45 3.40 -20.51 26.07
CA ASN A 45 3.06 -21.04 24.75
C ASN A 45 3.86 -20.38 23.60
N ILE A 46 4.56 -19.30 23.88
CA ILE A 46 5.19 -18.48 22.85
C ILE A 46 6.44 -19.15 22.26
N LEU A 47 7.30 -19.69 23.10
CA LEU A 47 8.53 -20.36 22.65
C LEU A 47 8.23 -21.63 21.83
N PRO A 48 7.36 -22.56 22.29
CA PRO A 48 6.95 -23.68 21.48
C PRO A 48 6.31 -23.29 20.15
N MET A 49 5.48 -22.26 20.12
CA MET A 49 4.84 -21.74 18.90
C MET A 49 5.88 -21.23 17.88
N LYS A 50 6.88 -20.47 18.35
CA LYS A 50 7.96 -19.95 17.50
C LYS A 50 8.79 -21.09 16.88
N LEU A 51 9.05 -22.14 17.64
CA LEU A 51 9.89 -23.27 17.22
C LEU A 51 9.13 -24.27 16.34
N SER A 52 7.87 -24.57 16.68
CA SER A 52 7.11 -25.63 16.02
C SER A 52 6.42 -25.21 14.74
N ARG A 53 6.29 -23.90 14.47
CA ARG A 53 5.49 -23.33 13.39
C ARG A 53 4.00 -23.75 13.40
N LYS A 54 3.53 -24.36 14.49
CA LYS A 54 2.14 -24.81 14.65
C LYS A 54 1.26 -23.69 15.22
N ARG A 55 -0.04 -23.79 14.97
CA ARG A 55 -1.04 -22.98 15.66
C ARG A 55 -1.13 -23.39 17.12
N MET A 56 -1.18 -22.40 18.01
CA MET A 56 -1.31 -22.61 19.44
C MET A 56 -2.34 -21.63 20.03
N PRO A 57 -3.05 -22.03 21.10
CA PRO A 57 -3.98 -21.14 21.77
C PRO A 57 -3.22 -20.04 22.51
N ILE A 58 -3.51 -18.80 22.19
CA ILE A 58 -2.96 -17.61 22.84
C ILE A 58 -4.10 -16.79 23.43
N THR A 59 -4.08 -16.58 24.75
CA THR A 59 -5.02 -15.71 25.45
C THR A 59 -4.39 -14.35 25.66
N PHE A 60 -5.05 -13.32 25.14
CA PHE A 60 -4.67 -11.94 25.33
C PHE A 60 -5.22 -11.39 26.66
N ARG A 61 -4.71 -10.25 27.12
CA ARG A 61 -5.13 -9.65 28.40
C ARG A 61 -6.58 -9.15 28.40
N ASN A 62 -7.16 -8.88 27.23
CA ASN A 62 -8.58 -8.61 27.05
C ASN A 62 -9.48 -9.83 27.23
N GLY A 63 -8.91 -11.01 27.53
CA GLY A 63 -9.63 -12.25 27.75
C GLY A 63 -9.93 -13.08 26.48
N LEU A 64 -9.65 -12.55 25.30
CA LEU A 64 -9.87 -13.26 24.04
C LEU A 64 -8.77 -14.29 23.78
N THR A 65 -9.15 -15.45 23.28
CA THR A 65 -8.25 -16.54 22.92
C THR A 65 -8.38 -16.87 21.43
N TYR A 66 -7.22 -16.99 20.77
CA TYR A 66 -7.13 -17.31 19.34
C TYR A 66 -6.16 -18.45 19.12
N GLN A 67 -6.41 -19.26 18.08
CA GLN A 67 -5.48 -20.27 17.58
C GLN A 67 -4.55 -19.64 16.56
N LEU A 68 -3.32 -19.33 16.93
CA LEU A 68 -2.41 -18.49 16.14
C LEU A 68 -1.12 -19.23 15.79
N THR A 69 -0.61 -18.91 14.59
CA THR A 69 0.79 -19.11 14.23
C THR A 69 1.64 -17.98 14.80
N TRP A 70 2.97 -18.14 14.78
CA TRP A 70 3.90 -17.09 15.24
C TRP A 70 3.73 -15.74 14.48
N PRO A 71 3.62 -15.69 13.12
CA PRO A 71 3.35 -14.45 12.42
C PRO A 71 2.03 -13.79 12.84
N GLU A 72 0.94 -14.54 12.90
CA GLU A 72 -0.37 -14.02 13.30
C GLU A 72 -0.38 -13.48 14.74
N PHE A 73 0.31 -14.17 15.66
CA PHE A 73 0.49 -13.67 17.01
C PHE A 73 1.20 -12.31 17.04
N ARG A 74 2.25 -12.16 16.24
CA ARG A 74 2.96 -10.88 16.14
C ARG A 74 2.04 -9.77 15.65
N ILE A 75 1.24 -10.01 14.63
CA ILE A 75 0.27 -9.02 14.13
C ILE A 75 -0.66 -8.56 15.26
N LEU A 76 -1.32 -9.48 15.95
CA LEU A 76 -2.24 -9.11 17.04
C LEU A 76 -1.52 -8.45 18.23
N ARG A 77 -0.32 -8.92 18.58
CA ARG A 77 0.48 -8.32 19.65
C ARG A 77 0.87 -6.88 19.34
N ASP A 78 1.35 -6.65 18.13
CA ASP A 78 1.86 -5.34 17.73
C ASP A 78 0.70 -4.35 17.49
N ASN A 79 -0.47 -4.86 17.14
CA ASN A 79 -1.72 -4.12 16.93
C ASN A 79 -2.74 -4.30 18.07
N TYR A 80 -2.28 -4.50 19.30
CA TYR A 80 -3.17 -4.78 20.44
C TYR A 80 -4.15 -3.63 20.72
N SER A 81 -3.80 -2.39 20.43
CA SER A 81 -4.70 -1.23 20.53
C SER A 81 -5.91 -1.36 19.60
N LEU A 82 -5.73 -1.91 18.39
CA LEU A 82 -6.82 -2.15 17.46
C LEU A 82 -7.77 -3.24 17.95
N MET A 83 -7.27 -4.22 18.71
CA MET A 83 -8.14 -5.24 19.34
C MET A 83 -9.07 -4.66 20.42
N GLN A 84 -8.87 -3.43 20.86
CA GLN A 84 -9.76 -2.72 21.77
C GLN A 84 -10.81 -1.91 21.02
N LYS A 85 -10.47 -1.45 19.80
CA LYS A 85 -11.36 -0.67 18.93
C LYS A 85 -12.23 -1.58 18.07
N TYR A 86 -11.65 -2.65 17.51
CA TYR A 86 -12.32 -3.57 16.62
C TYR A 86 -12.63 -4.90 17.30
N ALA A 87 -13.84 -5.39 17.11
CA ALA A 87 -14.18 -6.76 17.46
C ALA A 87 -13.53 -7.71 16.45
N ILE A 88 -12.50 -8.44 16.89
CA ILE A 88 -11.78 -9.41 16.06
C ILE A 88 -12.23 -10.80 16.47
N LYS A 89 -12.81 -11.57 15.56
CA LYS A 89 -13.30 -12.94 15.80
C LYS A 89 -12.65 -13.90 14.81
N GLN A 90 -11.95 -14.90 15.31
CA GLN A 90 -11.48 -16.02 14.49
C GLN A 90 -12.68 -16.91 14.13
N VAL A 91 -12.86 -17.19 12.84
CA VAL A 91 -13.97 -18.01 12.30
C VAL A 91 -13.50 -19.21 11.50
N GLY A 92 -12.18 -19.37 11.37
CA GLY A 92 -11.52 -20.51 10.73
C GLY A 92 -10.01 -20.39 10.85
N ASP A 93 -9.29 -21.36 10.29
CA ASP A 93 -7.83 -21.27 10.19
C ASP A 93 -7.46 -20.11 9.28
N ASN A 94 -6.67 -19.17 9.81
CA ASN A 94 -6.30 -17.92 9.11
C ASN A 94 -7.50 -17.15 8.53
N LEU A 95 -8.68 -17.26 9.15
CA LEU A 95 -9.88 -16.55 8.74
C LEU A 95 -10.47 -15.80 9.93
N PHE A 96 -10.57 -14.48 9.78
CA PHE A 96 -11.01 -13.57 10.82
C PHE A 96 -12.12 -12.65 10.31
N LYS A 97 -13.01 -12.28 11.22
CA LYS A 97 -13.94 -11.16 11.07
C LYS A 97 -13.41 -10.01 11.91
N ILE A 98 -13.30 -8.85 11.29
CA ILE A 98 -12.86 -7.60 11.93
C ILE A 98 -14.00 -6.61 11.74
N GLN A 99 -14.53 -6.06 12.82
CA GLN A 99 -15.61 -5.09 12.73
C GLN A 99 -15.56 -4.06 13.85
N ASP A 100 -15.92 -2.85 13.53
CA ASP A 100 -16.52 -1.88 14.45
C ASP A 100 -17.97 -1.58 14.02
N GLY A 101 -18.63 -0.61 14.61
CA GLY A 101 -20.04 -0.33 14.30
C GLY A 101 -20.37 -0.22 12.81
N GLU A 102 -19.43 0.27 12.00
CA GLU A 102 -19.64 0.53 10.58
C GLU A 102 -18.78 -0.34 9.65
N LEU A 103 -17.53 -0.61 10.00
CA LEU A 103 -16.61 -1.42 9.21
C LEU A 103 -16.83 -2.90 9.47
N LYS A 104 -16.96 -3.70 8.41
CA LYS A 104 -17.09 -5.18 8.50
C LYS A 104 -16.17 -5.83 7.47
N LEU A 105 -15.10 -6.47 7.94
CA LEU A 105 -14.16 -7.18 7.07
C LEU A 105 -14.11 -8.66 7.41
N VAL A 106 -13.92 -9.47 6.38
CA VAL A 106 -13.67 -10.92 6.49
C VAL A 106 -12.44 -11.22 5.64
N GLY A 107 -11.44 -11.84 6.24
CA GLY A 107 -10.20 -12.13 5.53
C GLY A 107 -9.14 -12.77 6.42
N SER A 108 -7.93 -12.80 5.95
CA SER A 108 -6.76 -13.16 6.75
C SER A 108 -6.51 -12.11 7.83
N LEU A 109 -5.74 -12.46 8.86
CA LEU A 109 -5.39 -11.49 9.90
C LEU A 109 -4.53 -10.33 9.37
N TYR A 110 -3.90 -10.50 8.22
CA TYR A 110 -3.14 -9.44 7.55
C TYR A 110 -4.01 -8.24 7.16
N ALA A 111 -5.33 -8.43 6.94
CA ALA A 111 -6.27 -7.32 6.76
C ALA A 111 -6.21 -6.29 7.91
N LEU A 112 -5.81 -6.71 9.12
CA LEU A 112 -5.63 -5.82 10.26
C LEU A 112 -4.47 -4.82 10.05
N LEU A 113 -3.42 -5.20 9.31
CA LEU A 113 -2.31 -4.28 8.98
C LEU A 113 -2.78 -3.19 8.03
N VAL A 114 -3.66 -3.53 7.07
CA VAL A 114 -4.27 -2.53 6.19
C VAL A 114 -5.18 -1.60 6.98
N VAL A 115 -5.97 -2.13 7.93
CA VAL A 115 -6.79 -1.31 8.85
C VAL A 115 -5.91 -0.37 9.69
N GLU A 116 -4.77 -0.87 10.22
CA GLU A 116 -3.80 -0.03 10.94
C GLU A 116 -3.26 1.10 10.06
N ALA A 117 -2.86 0.77 8.84
CA ALA A 117 -2.37 1.75 7.87
C ALA A 117 -3.43 2.84 7.58
N MET A 118 -4.69 2.44 7.40
CA MET A 118 -5.81 3.37 7.19
C MET A 118 -6.04 4.27 8.41
N GLU A 119 -6.02 3.72 9.63
CA GLU A 119 -6.14 4.48 10.88
C GLU A 119 -5.01 5.52 11.03
N ASN A 120 -3.82 5.20 10.55
CA ASN A 120 -2.67 6.11 10.52
C ASN A 120 -2.70 7.11 9.34
N GLY A 121 -3.77 7.13 8.55
CA GLY A 121 -3.97 8.06 7.43
C GLY A 121 -3.15 7.75 6.19
N MET A 122 -2.77 6.48 5.99
CA MET A 122 -1.96 6.03 4.85
C MET A 122 -2.68 6.17 3.51
N TYR A 123 -4.02 6.06 3.50
CA TYR A 123 -4.81 6.21 2.27
C TYR A 123 -5.82 7.36 2.36
N TYR A 124 -5.64 8.28 3.31
CA TYR A 124 -6.58 9.38 3.49
C TYR A 124 -6.46 10.41 2.37
N CYS A 125 -7.57 10.66 1.69
CA CYS A 125 -7.69 11.67 0.64
C CYS A 125 -9.15 12.19 0.58
N ASP A 126 -9.32 13.33 -0.07
CA ASP A 126 -10.66 13.80 -0.44
C ASP A 126 -11.16 12.98 -1.64
N CYS A 127 -12.02 12.00 -1.36
CA CYS A 127 -12.65 11.16 -2.38
C CYS A 127 -14.19 11.23 -2.37
N ASP A 128 -14.78 12.18 -1.64
CA ASP A 128 -16.23 12.34 -1.57
C ASP A 128 -16.83 12.61 -2.96
N GLY A 129 -17.81 11.82 -3.35
CA GLY A 129 -18.45 11.88 -4.66
C GLY A 129 -17.58 11.45 -5.86
N LYS A 130 -16.32 11.05 -5.63
CA LYS A 130 -15.32 10.74 -6.66
C LYS A 130 -15.30 9.26 -7.03
N VAL A 131 -14.75 8.96 -8.20
CA VAL A 131 -14.39 7.60 -8.63
C VAL A 131 -12.93 7.34 -8.22
N VAL A 132 -12.70 6.25 -7.50
CA VAL A 132 -11.37 5.82 -7.05
C VAL A 132 -10.95 4.59 -7.86
N LEU A 133 -9.74 4.62 -8.40
CA LEU A 133 -9.05 3.45 -8.95
C LEU A 133 -8.11 2.89 -7.89
N ASP A 134 -8.38 1.69 -7.43
CA ASP A 134 -7.64 0.98 -6.38
C ASP A 134 -6.86 -0.18 -7.00
N VAL A 135 -5.58 0.03 -7.24
CA VAL A 135 -4.66 -0.97 -7.79
C VAL A 135 -3.90 -1.65 -6.67
N GLY A 136 -3.99 -2.99 -6.65
CA GLY A 136 -3.55 -3.79 -5.51
C GLY A 136 -4.61 -3.79 -4.40
N GLY A 137 -5.83 -4.19 -4.75
CA GLY A 137 -6.98 -4.16 -3.84
C GLY A 137 -6.97 -5.26 -2.77
N TYR A 138 -6.00 -6.18 -2.80
CA TYR A 138 -5.81 -7.29 -1.87
C TYR A 138 -7.12 -8.02 -1.53
N GLN A 139 -7.66 -7.86 -0.32
CA GLN A 139 -8.93 -8.49 0.10
C GLN A 139 -10.11 -7.47 0.12
N GLY A 140 -9.91 -6.25 -0.44
CA GLY A 140 -10.93 -5.22 -0.60
C GLY A 140 -11.05 -4.24 0.56
N GLU A 141 -10.13 -4.24 1.50
CA GLU A 141 -10.12 -3.37 2.67
C GLU A 141 -10.03 -1.89 2.27
N SER A 142 -9.11 -1.56 1.37
CA SER A 142 -8.92 -0.21 0.84
C SER A 142 -10.18 0.29 0.12
N ALA A 143 -10.82 -0.56 -0.68
CA ALA A 143 -12.07 -0.22 -1.35
C ALA A 143 -13.21 0.09 -0.37
N VAL A 144 -13.33 -0.69 0.71
CA VAL A 144 -14.29 -0.42 1.79
C VAL A 144 -13.98 0.92 2.46
N PHE A 145 -12.71 1.21 2.70
CA PHE A 145 -12.27 2.47 3.29
C PHE A 145 -12.59 3.67 2.40
N PHE A 146 -12.25 3.64 1.10
CA PHE A 146 -12.59 4.70 0.16
C PHE A 146 -14.11 4.93 0.09
N SER A 147 -14.90 3.85 0.08
CA SER A 147 -16.36 3.97 0.12
C SER A 147 -16.86 4.68 1.38
N LYS A 148 -16.25 4.43 2.54
CA LYS A 148 -16.60 5.10 3.80
C LYS A 148 -16.18 6.58 3.83
N MET A 149 -15.17 6.95 3.06
CA MET A 149 -14.78 8.35 2.83
C MET A 149 -15.65 9.04 1.76
N GLY A 150 -16.73 8.41 1.30
CA GLY A 150 -17.69 9.02 0.36
C GLY A 150 -17.40 8.74 -1.12
N ALA A 151 -16.48 7.86 -1.47
CA ALA A 151 -16.24 7.50 -2.87
C ALA A 151 -17.52 7.02 -3.55
N LYS A 152 -17.87 7.64 -4.69
CA LYS A 152 -19.04 7.28 -5.49
C LYS A 152 -18.95 5.87 -6.08
N LYS A 153 -17.74 5.49 -6.48
CA LYS A 153 -17.42 4.18 -7.06
C LYS A 153 -15.95 3.85 -6.81
N VAL A 154 -15.65 2.57 -6.60
CA VAL A 154 -14.28 2.07 -6.54
C VAL A 154 -14.06 1.04 -7.64
N ILE A 155 -13.01 1.21 -8.46
CA ILE A 155 -12.59 0.28 -9.50
C ILE A 155 -11.36 -0.45 -8.98
N ILE A 156 -11.45 -1.76 -8.79
CA ILE A 156 -10.43 -2.56 -8.10
C ILE A 156 -9.69 -3.43 -9.12
N TYR A 157 -8.37 -3.33 -9.12
CA TYR A 157 -7.47 -4.25 -9.82
C TYR A 157 -6.70 -5.08 -8.81
N GLU A 158 -6.93 -6.39 -8.82
CA GLU A 158 -6.26 -7.36 -7.97
C GLU A 158 -6.02 -8.65 -8.76
N PRO A 159 -4.75 -9.00 -9.08
CA PRO A 159 -4.47 -10.14 -9.95
C PRO A 159 -4.66 -11.50 -9.30
N VAL A 160 -4.64 -11.59 -7.97
CA VAL A 160 -4.65 -12.86 -7.23
C VAL A 160 -6.09 -13.37 -7.07
N ILE A 161 -6.43 -14.42 -7.81
CA ILE A 161 -7.80 -14.95 -7.86
C ILE A 161 -8.33 -15.40 -6.49
N SER A 162 -7.47 -15.90 -5.60
CA SER A 162 -7.87 -16.32 -4.25
C SER A 162 -8.35 -15.15 -3.38
N HIS A 163 -7.91 -13.91 -3.65
CA HIS A 163 -8.35 -12.71 -2.95
C HIS A 163 -9.75 -12.29 -3.37
N HIS A 164 -10.18 -12.58 -4.60
CA HIS A 164 -11.46 -12.11 -5.15
C HIS A 164 -12.69 -12.56 -4.35
N ARG A 165 -12.64 -13.73 -3.70
CA ARG A 165 -13.71 -14.17 -2.81
C ARG A 165 -13.90 -13.22 -1.63
N PHE A 166 -12.79 -12.71 -1.07
CA PHE A 166 -12.80 -11.76 0.05
C PHE A 166 -13.22 -10.39 -0.42
N ILE A 167 -12.67 -9.90 -1.56
CA ILE A 167 -13.08 -8.63 -2.16
C ILE A 167 -14.60 -8.61 -2.33
N LYS A 168 -15.19 -9.63 -3.00
CA LYS A 168 -16.64 -9.72 -3.21
C LYS A 168 -17.41 -9.74 -1.90
N GLN A 169 -16.93 -10.48 -0.90
CA GLN A 169 -17.58 -10.57 0.40
C GLN A 169 -17.53 -9.24 1.15
N ASN A 170 -16.36 -8.58 1.20
CA ASN A 170 -16.17 -7.33 1.91
C ASN A 170 -16.95 -6.18 1.27
N ILE A 171 -16.98 -6.12 -0.07
CA ILE A 171 -17.81 -5.18 -0.83
C ILE A 171 -19.28 -5.36 -0.50
N ALA A 172 -19.77 -6.60 -0.53
CA ALA A 172 -21.18 -6.89 -0.23
C ALA A 172 -21.55 -6.54 1.22
N LEU A 173 -20.71 -6.90 2.20
CA LEU A 173 -20.93 -6.60 3.62
C LEU A 173 -21.00 -5.10 3.92
N ASN A 174 -20.27 -4.28 3.17
CA ASN A 174 -20.22 -2.83 3.37
C ASN A 174 -21.01 -2.04 2.30
N ARG A 175 -21.69 -2.72 1.38
CA ARG A 175 -22.50 -2.13 0.28
C ARG A 175 -21.69 -1.18 -0.59
N VAL A 176 -20.43 -1.52 -0.88
CA VAL A 176 -19.56 -0.71 -1.72
C VAL A 176 -20.00 -0.80 -3.17
N ASN A 177 -20.13 0.35 -3.84
CA ASN A 177 -20.30 0.40 -5.28
C ASN A 177 -18.95 0.15 -5.95
N ALA A 178 -18.69 -1.07 -6.41
CA ALA A 178 -17.37 -1.43 -6.93
C ALA A 178 -17.45 -2.24 -8.24
N GLU A 179 -16.40 -2.06 -9.05
CA GLU A 179 -16.07 -2.88 -10.21
C GLU A 179 -14.76 -3.63 -9.92
N ILE A 180 -14.67 -4.92 -10.25
CA ILE A 180 -13.55 -5.78 -9.85
C ILE A 180 -12.93 -6.41 -11.08
N HIS A 181 -11.61 -6.22 -11.26
CA HIS A 181 -10.79 -6.81 -12.31
C HIS A 181 -9.77 -7.78 -11.72
N CYS A 182 -9.75 -9.03 -12.24
CA CYS A 182 -8.74 -10.03 -11.87
C CYS A 182 -7.50 -9.87 -12.75
N GLU A 183 -6.85 -8.73 -12.63
CA GLU A 183 -5.75 -8.29 -13.45
C GLU A 183 -4.82 -7.39 -12.63
N GLY A 184 -3.51 -7.45 -12.91
CA GLY A 184 -2.53 -6.48 -12.44
C GLY A 184 -2.31 -5.38 -13.46
N ILE A 185 -1.46 -4.40 -13.13
CA ILE A 185 -1.04 -3.35 -14.05
C ILE A 185 0.42 -3.52 -14.47
N GLY A 186 0.80 -2.93 -15.61
CA GLY A 186 2.18 -2.88 -16.12
C GLY A 186 2.32 -1.93 -17.31
N ASP A 187 3.46 -1.98 -17.98
CA ASP A 187 3.75 -1.11 -19.14
C ASP A 187 2.97 -1.47 -20.41
N LYS A 188 2.38 -2.66 -20.48
CA LYS A 188 1.62 -3.17 -21.63
C LYS A 188 0.71 -4.32 -21.24
N ASN A 189 -0.32 -4.55 -22.06
CA ASN A 189 -1.18 -5.72 -21.92
C ASN A 189 -0.41 -7.03 -22.12
N GLY A 190 -0.74 -8.06 -21.32
CA GLY A 190 -0.10 -9.38 -21.44
C GLY A 190 -0.34 -10.27 -20.23
N THR A 191 0.60 -11.17 -19.98
CA THR A 191 0.66 -12.01 -18.80
C THR A 191 2.06 -11.93 -18.18
N GLN A 192 2.15 -12.20 -16.89
CA GLN A 192 3.40 -12.21 -16.15
C GLN A 192 3.41 -13.31 -15.09
N MET A 193 4.56 -13.97 -14.94
CA MET A 193 4.80 -14.89 -13.84
C MET A 193 5.23 -14.09 -12.61
N VAL A 194 4.53 -14.27 -11.50
CA VAL A 194 4.87 -13.67 -10.21
C VAL A 194 5.12 -14.77 -9.19
N SER A 195 6.06 -14.53 -8.28
CA SER A 195 6.32 -15.44 -7.17
C SER A 195 5.57 -14.99 -5.90
N TYR A 196 5.17 -15.97 -5.09
CA TYR A 196 4.49 -15.70 -3.85
C TYR A 196 4.74 -16.79 -2.80
N GLU A 197 4.49 -16.49 -1.54
CA GLU A 197 4.52 -17.46 -0.45
C GLU A 197 3.27 -17.27 0.41
N GLU A 198 2.51 -18.33 0.63
CA GLU A 198 1.32 -18.28 1.51
C GLU A 198 1.73 -18.44 2.99
N PRO A 199 1.15 -17.70 3.90
CA PRO A 199 0.24 -16.57 3.74
C PRO A 199 1.03 -15.26 3.59
N ASP A 200 1.32 -14.84 2.38
CA ASP A 200 2.13 -13.65 2.12
C ASP A 200 1.25 -12.45 1.72
N LEU A 201 1.65 -11.25 2.19
CA LEU A 201 1.12 -9.99 1.73
C LEU A 201 1.77 -9.54 0.42
N ALA A 202 3.01 -9.97 0.20
CA ALA A 202 3.82 -9.57 -0.94
C ALA A 202 3.60 -10.52 -2.12
N PHE A 203 2.62 -10.22 -2.94
CA PHE A 203 2.45 -10.81 -4.27
C PHE A 203 2.95 -9.81 -5.29
N GLY A 204 4.01 -10.08 -6.01
CA GLY A 204 4.41 -9.15 -7.04
C GLY A 204 5.81 -9.39 -7.59
N LEU A 205 6.33 -8.37 -8.27
CA LEU A 205 7.63 -8.41 -8.94
C LEU A 205 8.81 -8.54 -7.96
N LEU A 206 8.63 -8.04 -6.75
CA LEU A 206 9.67 -8.02 -5.71
C LEU A 206 9.56 -9.20 -4.74
N SER A 207 8.48 -9.98 -4.79
CA SER A 207 8.30 -11.17 -3.95
C SER A 207 9.32 -12.25 -4.31
N LYS A 208 9.84 -12.96 -3.30
CA LYS A 208 10.76 -14.09 -3.42
C LYS A 208 10.11 -15.38 -2.92
N GLY A 209 8.81 -15.55 -3.13
CA GLY A 209 8.06 -16.73 -2.74
C GLY A 209 8.48 -18.00 -3.50
N ARG A 210 8.14 -19.16 -2.94
CA ARG A 210 8.43 -20.48 -3.55
C ARG A 210 7.41 -20.90 -4.59
N ASN A 211 6.21 -20.34 -4.53
CA ASN A 211 5.15 -20.61 -5.48
C ASN A 211 5.22 -19.61 -6.62
N ILE A 212 4.74 -20.03 -7.79
CA ILE A 212 4.69 -19.21 -9.00
C ILE A 212 3.28 -19.26 -9.54
N MET A 213 2.74 -18.11 -9.97
CA MET A 213 1.46 -18.03 -10.65
C MET A 213 1.56 -17.09 -11.86
N GLU A 214 0.77 -17.37 -12.90
CA GLU A 214 0.57 -16.46 -14.00
C GLU A 214 -0.57 -15.49 -13.68
N ILE A 215 -0.33 -14.20 -13.89
CA ILE A 215 -1.33 -13.15 -13.76
C ILE A 215 -1.51 -12.43 -15.09
N LYS A 216 -2.73 -11.95 -15.33
CA LYS A 216 -3.01 -11.03 -16.44
C LYS A 216 -2.56 -9.64 -16.08
N ILE A 217 -1.94 -8.94 -17.04
CA ILE A 217 -1.48 -7.57 -16.90
C ILE A 217 -2.24 -6.67 -17.88
N ARG A 218 -2.65 -5.51 -17.40
CA ARG A 218 -3.20 -4.42 -18.19
C ARG A 218 -2.22 -3.27 -18.27
N ASP A 219 -2.21 -2.64 -19.43
CA ASP A 219 -1.49 -1.37 -19.62
C ASP A 219 -2.05 -0.32 -18.68
N VAL A 220 -1.20 0.21 -17.79
CA VAL A 220 -1.61 1.18 -16.79
C VAL A 220 -2.13 2.49 -17.40
N ALA A 221 -1.57 2.90 -18.57
CA ALA A 221 -2.04 4.08 -19.27
C ALA A 221 -3.48 3.90 -19.78
N GLU A 222 -3.78 2.73 -20.37
CA GLU A 222 -5.15 2.40 -20.78
C GLU A 222 -6.12 2.31 -19.60
N VAL A 223 -5.66 1.74 -18.47
CA VAL A 223 -6.48 1.64 -17.25
C VAL A 223 -6.84 3.01 -16.72
N ILE A 224 -5.86 3.91 -16.58
CA ILE A 224 -6.09 5.30 -16.14
C ILE A 224 -7.03 6.00 -17.11
N GLU A 225 -6.76 5.92 -18.41
CA GLU A 225 -7.53 6.63 -19.44
C GLU A 225 -9.00 6.22 -19.47
N LYS A 226 -9.28 4.91 -19.33
CA LYS A 226 -10.64 4.34 -19.43
C LYS A 226 -11.41 4.32 -18.12
N SER A 227 -10.74 4.49 -16.97
CA SER A 227 -11.36 4.37 -15.65
C SER A 227 -12.36 5.47 -15.31
N GLY A 228 -12.14 6.68 -15.84
CA GLY A 228 -12.85 7.88 -15.39
C GLY A 228 -12.61 8.21 -13.91
N ALA A 229 -11.50 7.73 -13.34
CA ALA A 229 -11.15 7.96 -11.95
C ALA A 229 -10.69 9.41 -11.71
N ASN A 230 -10.99 9.92 -10.52
CA ASN A 230 -10.46 11.18 -10.01
C ASN A 230 -9.25 10.94 -9.10
N VAL A 231 -9.26 9.82 -8.38
CA VAL A 231 -8.24 9.42 -7.43
C VAL A 231 -7.71 8.05 -7.80
N VAL A 232 -6.40 7.87 -7.71
CA VAL A 232 -5.72 6.58 -7.95
C VAL A 232 -4.90 6.20 -6.72
N LYS A 233 -5.14 5.02 -6.15
CA LYS A 233 -4.23 4.36 -5.21
C LYS A 233 -3.51 3.24 -5.94
N ILE A 234 -2.19 3.17 -5.78
CA ILE A 234 -1.35 2.11 -6.31
C ILE A 234 -0.48 1.56 -5.19
N ASP A 235 -0.63 0.27 -4.97
CA ASP A 235 0.18 -0.53 -4.05
C ASP A 235 0.26 -1.93 -4.66
N CYS A 236 1.29 -2.17 -5.45
CA CYS A 236 1.38 -3.34 -6.34
C CYS A 236 2.77 -3.94 -6.44
N GLU A 237 3.55 -3.84 -5.35
CA GLU A 237 4.76 -4.61 -5.10
C GLU A 237 5.78 -4.54 -6.27
N GLY A 238 6.06 -3.31 -6.75
CA GLY A 238 7.07 -3.02 -7.77
C GLY A 238 6.51 -2.75 -9.18
N ALA A 239 5.18 -2.92 -9.41
CA ALA A 239 4.57 -2.56 -10.69
C ALA A 239 4.25 -1.06 -10.80
N GLU A 240 4.31 -0.30 -9.71
CA GLU A 240 4.16 1.17 -9.68
C GLU A 240 5.17 1.88 -10.58
N LYS A 241 6.32 1.26 -10.88
CA LYS A 241 7.30 1.76 -11.85
C LYS A 241 6.72 2.02 -13.24
N SER A 242 5.65 1.32 -13.63
CA SER A 242 5.00 1.50 -14.94
C SER A 242 4.44 2.91 -15.14
N LEU A 243 4.12 3.65 -14.07
CA LEU A 243 3.70 5.05 -14.15
C LEU A 243 4.77 5.98 -14.74
N ILE A 244 6.05 5.62 -14.65
CA ILE A 244 7.16 6.42 -15.18
C ILE A 244 7.02 6.60 -16.70
N ASN A 245 6.49 5.58 -17.38
CA ASN A 245 6.33 5.53 -18.85
C ASN A 245 4.99 6.10 -19.34
N VAL A 246 4.04 6.40 -18.44
CA VAL A 246 2.74 6.99 -18.82
C VAL A 246 2.93 8.43 -19.27
N SER A 247 2.25 8.86 -20.33
CA SER A 247 2.32 10.26 -20.80
C SER A 247 1.78 11.22 -19.73
N SER A 248 2.34 12.44 -19.68
CA SER A 248 1.87 13.47 -18.75
C SER A 248 0.40 13.85 -18.98
N GLU A 249 -0.07 13.75 -20.22
CA GLU A 249 -1.47 13.99 -20.57
C GLU A 249 -2.40 12.99 -19.87
N ILE A 250 -2.05 11.69 -19.91
CA ILE A 250 -2.84 10.64 -19.27
C ILE A 250 -2.77 10.79 -17.75
N LEU A 251 -1.57 11.03 -17.18
CA LEU A 251 -1.45 11.24 -15.73
C LEU A 251 -2.34 12.39 -15.25
N ARG A 252 -2.41 13.50 -16.01
CA ARG A 252 -3.23 14.68 -15.67
C ARG A 252 -4.74 14.47 -15.76
N LYS A 253 -5.23 13.32 -16.23
CA LYS A 253 -6.66 12.96 -16.13
C LYS A 253 -7.08 12.71 -14.68
N ILE A 254 -6.12 12.41 -13.80
CA ILE A 254 -6.32 12.16 -12.37
C ILE A 254 -6.00 13.41 -11.56
N GLU A 255 -6.77 13.66 -10.51
CA GLU A 255 -6.58 14.77 -9.59
C GLU A 255 -5.56 14.46 -8.51
N PHE A 256 -5.57 13.20 -8.03
CA PHE A 256 -4.80 12.78 -6.87
C PHE A 256 -4.31 11.34 -6.96
N TYR A 257 -3.03 11.13 -6.65
CA TYR A 257 -2.43 9.81 -6.58
C TYR A 257 -1.92 9.51 -5.17
N ILE A 258 -2.15 8.28 -4.72
CA ILE A 258 -1.56 7.69 -3.52
C ILE A 258 -0.76 6.48 -4.00
N ILE A 259 0.56 6.53 -3.85
CA ILE A 259 1.45 5.50 -4.41
C ILE A 259 2.33 4.94 -3.31
N GLU A 260 2.17 3.65 -3.02
CA GLU A 260 3.13 2.91 -2.21
C GLU A 260 4.33 2.52 -3.09
N VAL A 261 5.51 2.89 -2.65
CA VAL A 261 6.76 2.74 -3.41
C VAL A 261 7.70 1.82 -2.67
N HIS A 262 8.22 0.81 -3.38
CA HIS A 262 8.95 -0.30 -2.79
C HIS A 262 10.48 -0.22 -2.97
N THR A 263 11.00 0.76 -3.73
CA THR A 263 12.45 0.96 -3.86
C THR A 263 12.82 2.44 -3.96
N PRO A 264 14.03 2.83 -3.49
CA PRO A 264 14.51 4.22 -3.62
C PRO A 264 14.64 4.70 -5.07
N GLU A 265 14.92 3.79 -6.01
CA GLU A 265 15.06 4.09 -7.44
C GLU A 265 13.71 4.49 -8.03
N ILE A 266 12.66 3.68 -7.79
CA ILE A 266 11.28 3.97 -8.23
C ILE A 266 10.82 5.28 -7.59
N ARG A 267 11.10 5.49 -6.29
CA ARG A 267 10.75 6.72 -5.58
C ARG A 267 11.28 7.97 -6.29
N ARG A 268 12.59 8.02 -6.59
CA ARG A 268 13.22 9.16 -7.28
C ARG A 268 12.58 9.39 -8.66
N ALA A 269 12.45 8.33 -9.44
CA ALA A 269 11.90 8.42 -10.79
C ALA A 269 10.44 8.89 -10.81
N LEU A 270 9.61 8.46 -9.85
CA LEU A 270 8.23 8.91 -9.74
C LEU A 270 8.14 10.38 -9.31
N ILE A 271 8.97 10.85 -8.37
CA ILE A 271 9.01 12.27 -7.98
C ILE A 271 9.33 13.15 -9.18
N GLU A 272 10.35 12.78 -9.97
CA GLU A 272 10.73 13.51 -11.18
C GLU A 272 9.61 13.50 -12.23
N LYS A 273 9.03 12.31 -12.47
CA LYS A 273 7.94 12.13 -13.42
C LYS A 273 6.70 12.94 -13.07
N PHE A 274 6.23 12.87 -11.82
CA PHE A 274 5.04 13.59 -11.40
C PHE A 274 5.25 15.09 -11.38
N ARG A 275 6.44 15.58 -10.96
CA ARG A 275 6.80 16.99 -11.07
C ARG A 275 6.75 17.49 -12.51
N ALA A 276 7.37 16.75 -13.45
CA ALA A 276 7.35 17.06 -14.88
C ALA A 276 5.93 16.99 -15.48
N SER A 277 5.02 16.26 -14.84
CA SER A 277 3.62 16.12 -15.24
C SER A 277 2.67 17.11 -14.55
N ASN A 278 3.20 18.17 -13.92
CA ASN A 278 2.45 19.21 -13.20
C ASN A 278 1.71 18.71 -11.93
N PHE A 279 2.37 17.86 -11.14
CA PHE A 279 1.91 17.45 -9.82
C PHE A 279 2.85 17.93 -8.73
N SER A 280 2.29 18.25 -7.55
CA SER A 280 3.02 18.49 -6.31
C SER A 280 3.03 17.24 -5.44
N LEU A 281 4.15 16.93 -4.80
CA LEU A 281 4.22 15.97 -3.70
C LEU A 281 3.71 16.66 -2.43
N GLU A 282 2.47 16.37 -2.02
CA GLU A 282 1.82 17.02 -0.87
C GLU A 282 2.28 16.41 0.46
N LYS A 283 2.52 15.10 0.46
CA LYS A 283 2.88 14.35 1.66
C LYS A 283 3.69 13.11 1.26
N GLU A 284 4.60 12.72 2.14
CA GLU A 284 5.23 11.41 2.10
C GLU A 284 5.25 10.80 3.50
N MET A 285 4.96 9.51 3.59
CA MET A 285 5.06 8.71 4.80
C MET A 285 6.13 7.65 4.58
N GLU A 286 7.29 7.82 5.20
CA GLU A 286 8.40 6.87 5.13
C GLU A 286 8.26 5.81 6.22
N PHE A 287 8.27 4.52 5.84
CA PHE A 287 8.25 3.39 6.78
C PHE A 287 9.64 2.79 6.99
N ASN A 288 10.45 2.81 5.95
CA ASN A 288 11.86 2.42 5.99
C ASN A 288 12.59 2.95 4.73
N VAL A 289 13.86 2.62 4.56
CA VAL A 289 14.69 3.09 3.44
C VAL A 289 14.10 2.76 2.06
N SER A 290 13.33 1.67 1.96
CA SER A 290 12.80 1.17 0.69
C SER A 290 11.30 1.40 0.51
N LEU A 291 10.56 1.60 1.62
CA LEU A 291 9.09 1.65 1.60
C LEU A 291 8.60 3.02 2.02
N SER A 292 7.87 3.69 1.15
CA SER A 292 7.16 4.93 1.45
C SER A 292 5.82 5.00 0.71
N VAL A 293 4.89 5.81 1.24
CA VAL A 293 3.65 6.19 0.56
C VAL A 293 3.72 7.66 0.21
N MET A 294 3.59 7.96 -1.07
CA MET A 294 3.64 9.29 -1.64
C MET A 294 2.27 9.75 -2.09
N PHE A 295 1.96 11.02 -1.83
CA PHE A 295 0.70 11.68 -2.15
C PHE A 295 0.96 12.80 -3.15
N PHE A 296 0.51 12.62 -4.39
CA PHE A 296 0.67 13.61 -5.45
C PHE A 296 -0.66 14.25 -5.80
N LYS A 297 -0.68 15.58 -5.86
CA LYS A 297 -1.85 16.38 -6.24
C LYS A 297 -1.58 17.16 -7.51
N ARG A 298 -2.53 17.13 -8.46
CA ARG A 298 -2.42 17.92 -9.69
C ARG A 298 -2.54 19.42 -9.41
N ASN A 299 -1.66 20.22 -10.04
CA ASN A 299 -1.68 21.68 -9.95
C ASN A 299 -2.61 22.26 -11.02
N PHE A 300 -3.80 22.66 -10.64
CA PHE A 300 -4.80 23.21 -11.59
C PHE A 300 -4.48 24.64 -12.05
N ALA A 301 -3.74 25.43 -11.28
CA ALA A 301 -3.49 26.84 -11.56
C ALA A 301 -2.57 27.13 -12.77
N ALA A 302 -1.82 26.14 -13.28
CA ALA A 302 -0.93 26.33 -14.42
C ALA A 302 -1.61 26.15 -15.79
N GLU A 303 -2.78 25.51 -15.84
CA GLU A 303 -3.47 25.23 -17.12
C GLU A 303 -4.26 26.44 -17.66
N SER A 304 -4.57 27.44 -16.83
CA SER A 304 -5.27 28.67 -17.25
C SER A 304 -4.36 29.74 -17.87
N ALA A 305 -3.04 29.51 -17.93
CA ALA A 305 -2.07 30.51 -18.41
C ALA A 305 -1.55 30.26 -19.84
N GLU A 306 -1.93 29.16 -20.51
CA GLU A 306 -1.40 28.79 -21.83
C GLU A 306 -2.39 28.95 -23.00
N GLU A 307 -3.48 29.71 -22.89
CA GLU A 307 -4.14 30.18 -24.10
C GLU A 307 -3.41 31.43 -24.61
N PRO A 308 -2.71 31.34 -25.77
CA PRO A 308 -2.21 32.54 -26.41
C PRO A 308 -3.43 33.36 -26.86
N LEU A 309 -3.54 34.59 -26.36
CA LEU A 309 -4.38 35.60 -26.96
C LEU A 309 -4.03 35.69 -28.46
N GLU A 310 -4.82 35.05 -29.32
CA GLU A 310 -4.83 35.43 -30.73
C GLU A 310 -5.21 36.90 -30.79
N MET A 311 -4.17 37.75 -30.98
CA MET A 311 -4.37 39.15 -31.36
C MET A 311 -5.02 39.15 -32.72
N GLY A 312 -6.35 39.22 -32.75
CA GLY A 312 -7.11 39.49 -33.96
C GLY A 312 -6.57 40.76 -34.61
N LEU A 313 -6.00 40.61 -35.77
CA LEU A 313 -5.68 41.71 -36.71
C LEU A 313 -6.94 42.52 -36.94
N MET A 314 -6.96 43.75 -36.43
CA MET A 314 -7.98 44.73 -36.80
C MET A 314 -7.90 44.99 -38.30
N PRO A 315 -8.99 44.98 -39.06
CA PRO A 315 -8.97 45.38 -40.46
C PRO A 315 -8.70 46.89 -40.57
N GLU A 316 -7.74 47.25 -41.46
CA GLU A 316 -7.43 48.61 -41.88
C GLU A 316 -8.69 49.35 -42.31
N LEU A 317 -8.99 50.47 -41.66
CA LEU A 317 -9.96 51.45 -42.12
C LEU A 317 -9.44 52.13 -43.38
N ALA A 318 -10.01 51.78 -44.52
CA ALA A 318 -9.83 52.51 -45.77
C ALA A 318 -10.32 53.97 -45.63
N LEU A 319 -9.38 54.89 -45.76
CA LEU A 319 -9.67 56.30 -46.01
C LEU A 319 -10.40 56.43 -47.33
N ILE A 320 -11.65 56.92 -47.31
CA ILE A 320 -12.32 57.45 -48.49
C ILE A 320 -12.25 59.00 -48.38
N GLU A 321 -11.41 59.56 -49.24
CA GLU A 321 -11.51 60.97 -49.60
C GLU A 321 -12.76 61.18 -50.48
N HIS A 322 -13.60 62.07 -50.05
CA HIS A 322 -14.29 63.17 -50.86
C HIS A 322 -15.05 64.07 -49.92
#